data_66d07bb23064becbfd2c29cb2adfc926
#
_entry.id   66d07bb23064becbfd2c29cb2adfc926
#
_cell.length_a   1.000
_cell.length_b   1.000
_cell.length_c   1.000
_cell.angle_alpha   90.00
_cell.angle_beta   90.00
_cell.angle_gamma   90.00
#
_symmetry.space_group_name_H-M   'P 1'
#
loop_
_entity.id
_entity.type
_entity.pdbx_description
1 polymer ?
#
loop_
_entity_poly.entity_id
_entity_poly.type
_entity_poly.pdbx_seq_one_letter_code
_entity_poly.pdbx_strand_id
1 'polypeptide(L)'
;MSDYKIRVEVGSDYSLAVETAKINNNLDDLKIKIADKKKEKGKNILTFSDGSQIIIEDGASPYISEDGYWHIGGQSTGVKARAELSFKELTPSEKAELKGEKGDTLKFSDLSQSQKEELRGKQGYTGESSKIIKTEYDSAGNTVLTFNDGTKTTVSKGSTGDKGNPGDSVSVASVTKSGTTNTVKFTDGKSMQVEDGRSVNVSSTKILDDGNTEITFTDGKKAIVKKGQDGTVKFDDLTEEQRKSLQVDVVDDLTSGGSDKALSAEQGKKLFNTIVKYHPDVIPPKVMTAVIDQANSNPLTCITYEDDAKMMEKGSSEWDDFFKSQLVLFKDGKEIRELEDSELNGLSPADGDVMVRFPRKGLRIKTVGEKVYVSMTNAPDNPDFKYYAHSRGDSPREAFYLGAYLGFEESGKLRSITGKAPTGNKTIGALRTIAQANGVGYEQLAFYQWTFLQAMYVLKYGNLDSQTALGKGNTSGNNYDKPTGETNGKGIDFGTTSDTTKVRFQWLEDFFGTKSVWCDGWNTGSGKMWIGTDKFNNSNNGYKSYEATKVDWAFMKKIHGDSERGFLTKMGSGSDSTYFCDAQGQDPNNSEIAIVGGNTNYGGSTAGTFSFSCYKFFVSGLTIGARLMFL
;
A
#
# COMPACT_ATOMS: atom_id res chain seq x y z
N MET A 1 52.61 -16.71 -6.98
CA MET A 1 51.47 -16.59 -7.92
C MET A 1 50.27 -17.14 -7.17
N SER A 2 49.40 -16.27 -6.75
CA SER A 2 48.19 -16.66 -6.03
C SER A 2 47.07 -16.84 -7.05
N ASP A 3 46.49 -18.04 -7.07
CA ASP A 3 45.37 -18.39 -7.94
C ASP A 3 44.14 -17.56 -7.58
N TYR A 4 43.70 -16.75 -8.51
CA TYR A 4 42.42 -16.02 -8.39
C TYR A 4 41.30 -16.89 -8.94
N LYS A 5 40.30 -17.21 -8.12
CA LYS A 5 39.04 -17.80 -8.59
C LYS A 5 38.01 -16.71 -8.74
N ILE A 6 37.59 -16.49 -9.97
CA ILE A 6 36.45 -15.62 -10.30
C ILE A 6 35.20 -16.49 -10.40
N ARG A 7 34.19 -16.24 -9.58
CA ARG A 7 32.87 -16.84 -9.71
C ARG A 7 31.97 -15.88 -10.47
N VAL A 8 31.40 -16.35 -11.56
CA VAL A 8 30.48 -15.57 -12.40
C VAL A 8 29.08 -16.16 -12.25
N GLU A 9 28.15 -15.39 -11.71
CA GLU A 9 26.73 -15.74 -11.70
C GLU A 9 26.01 -14.88 -12.75
N VAL A 10 25.28 -15.53 -13.65
CA VAL A 10 24.47 -14.88 -14.67
C VAL A 10 23.02 -14.95 -14.25
N GLY A 11 22.44 -13.81 -13.85
CA GLY A 11 21.00 -13.69 -13.61
C GLY A 11 20.20 -13.67 -14.91
N SER A 12 18.88 -13.91 -14.81
CA SER A 12 17.96 -13.98 -15.95
C SER A 12 17.90 -12.70 -16.81
N ASP A 13 18.45 -11.58 -16.32
CA ASP A 13 18.39 -10.27 -16.99
C ASP A 13 19.73 -9.79 -17.57
N TYR A 14 20.66 -10.72 -17.83
CA TYR A 14 21.96 -10.38 -18.42
C TYR A 14 22.84 -9.42 -17.60
N SER A 15 22.65 -9.31 -16.30
CA SER A 15 23.58 -8.62 -15.43
C SER A 15 24.68 -9.57 -14.96
N LEU A 16 25.94 -9.17 -15.18
CA LEU A 16 27.11 -9.91 -14.75
C LEU A 16 27.57 -9.35 -13.40
N ALA A 17 27.42 -10.13 -12.32
CA ALA A 17 28.05 -9.83 -11.03
C ALA A 17 29.39 -10.56 -10.92
N VAL A 18 30.47 -9.81 -10.71
CA VAL A 18 31.80 -10.38 -10.45
C VAL A 18 32.10 -10.23 -8.96
N GLU A 19 32.11 -11.34 -8.25
CA GLU A 19 32.47 -11.38 -6.83
C GLU A 19 33.97 -11.60 -6.68
N THR A 20 34.71 -10.59 -6.19
CA THR A 20 36.13 -10.71 -5.88
C THR A 20 36.32 -10.97 -4.38
N ALA A 21 36.68 -12.19 -4.04
CA ALA A 21 37.06 -12.53 -2.67
C ALA A 21 38.48 -12.00 -2.37
N LYS A 22 38.53 -11.00 -1.49
CA LYS A 22 39.73 -10.42 -0.83
C LYS A 22 40.80 -9.82 -1.75
N ILE A 23 40.71 -8.54 -1.95
CA ILE A 23 41.86 -7.71 -2.31
C ILE A 23 42.07 -6.70 -1.17
N ASN A 24 43.19 -6.79 -0.50
CA ASN A 24 43.71 -5.75 0.38
C ASN A 24 44.14 -4.54 -0.47
N ASN A 25 43.53 -3.40 -0.18
CA ASN A 25 44.02 -2.05 -0.42
C ASN A 25 44.85 -1.80 -1.69
N ASN A 26 44.24 -1.78 -2.86
CA ASN A 26 44.50 -0.82 -3.96
C ASN A 26 43.63 -1.18 -5.18
N LEU A 27 42.43 -0.62 -5.23
CA LEU A 27 41.48 -0.79 -6.36
C LEU A 27 41.86 0.05 -7.60
N ASP A 28 42.84 0.92 -7.50
CA ASP A 28 43.20 1.85 -8.57
C ASP A 28 44.12 1.24 -9.65
N ASP A 29 44.68 0.04 -9.43
CA ASP A 29 45.63 -0.58 -10.37
C ASP A 29 45.03 -1.62 -11.32
N LEU A 30 43.77 -2.03 -11.16
CA LEU A 30 43.10 -2.95 -12.08
C LEU A 30 42.28 -2.19 -13.12
N LYS A 31 42.91 -1.61 -14.12
CA LYS A 31 42.27 -0.93 -15.26
C LYS A 31 41.70 -1.88 -16.32
N ILE A 32 41.34 -3.11 -15.98
CA ILE A 32 40.77 -4.05 -16.93
C ILE A 32 39.27 -3.77 -17.06
N LYS A 33 38.84 -3.28 -18.21
CA LYS A 33 37.43 -3.02 -18.55
C LYS A 33 36.99 -4.01 -19.63
N ILE A 34 35.70 -4.32 -19.67
CA ILE A 34 35.11 -5.05 -20.81
C ILE A 34 35.20 -4.12 -22.03
N ALA A 35 35.97 -4.54 -23.01
CA ALA A 35 36.21 -3.81 -24.25
C ALA A 35 35.19 -4.16 -25.34
N ASP A 36 34.73 -5.41 -25.39
CA ASP A 36 33.74 -5.86 -26.37
C ASP A 36 32.87 -7.01 -25.85
N LYS A 37 31.65 -7.11 -26.37
CA LYS A 37 30.71 -8.22 -26.12
C LYS A 37 30.20 -8.74 -27.44
N LYS A 38 30.46 -10.03 -27.73
CA LYS A 38 30.01 -10.69 -28.95
C LYS A 38 29.18 -11.92 -28.62
N LYS A 39 28.05 -12.11 -29.31
CA LYS A 39 27.24 -13.32 -29.20
C LYS A 39 27.45 -14.19 -30.46
N GLU A 40 27.94 -15.42 -30.31
CA GLU A 40 28.13 -16.36 -31.39
C GLU A 40 27.57 -17.74 -31.01
N LYS A 41 26.59 -18.25 -31.80
CA LYS A 41 26.04 -19.63 -31.74
C LYS A 41 25.93 -20.22 -30.31
N GLY A 42 25.20 -19.54 -29.41
CA GLY A 42 24.96 -20.03 -28.05
C GLY A 42 26.09 -19.76 -27.07
N LYS A 43 27.01 -18.85 -27.39
CA LYS A 43 28.11 -18.42 -26.52
C LYS A 43 28.17 -16.91 -26.46
N ASN A 44 28.36 -16.36 -25.26
CA ASN A 44 28.68 -14.96 -25.07
C ASN A 44 30.19 -14.84 -24.83
N ILE A 45 30.85 -14.05 -25.65
CA ILE A 45 32.29 -13.82 -25.58
C ILE A 45 32.51 -12.40 -25.05
N LEU A 46 33.13 -12.29 -23.87
CA LEU A 46 33.53 -11.02 -23.28
C LEU A 46 35.02 -10.82 -23.53
N THR A 47 35.37 -9.73 -24.23
CA THR A 47 36.77 -9.34 -24.45
C THR A 47 37.12 -8.21 -23.52
N PHE A 48 38.21 -8.34 -22.79
CA PHE A 48 38.68 -7.30 -21.88
C PHE A 48 39.71 -6.38 -22.55
N SER A 49 39.93 -5.23 -21.94
CA SER A 49 40.87 -4.22 -22.47
C SER A 49 42.33 -4.67 -22.55
N ASP A 50 42.72 -5.77 -21.90
CA ASP A 50 44.01 -6.41 -21.98
C ASP A 50 44.09 -7.49 -23.08
N GLY A 51 43.01 -7.69 -23.84
CA GLY A 51 42.90 -8.70 -24.89
C GLY A 51 42.50 -10.09 -24.38
N SER A 52 42.35 -10.30 -23.09
CA SER A 52 41.86 -11.56 -22.55
C SER A 52 40.38 -11.76 -22.87
N GLN A 53 39.93 -13.00 -22.94
CA GLN A 53 38.56 -13.34 -23.26
C GLN A 53 37.97 -14.32 -22.26
N ILE A 54 36.72 -14.11 -21.88
CA ILE A 54 35.88 -15.09 -21.18
C ILE A 54 34.77 -15.53 -22.12
N ILE A 55 34.63 -16.81 -22.32
CA ILE A 55 33.58 -17.44 -23.11
C ILE A 55 32.56 -18.02 -22.13
N ILE A 56 31.34 -17.50 -22.17
CA ILE A 56 30.20 -17.97 -21.36
C ILE A 56 29.27 -18.70 -22.33
N GLU A 57 29.16 -20.00 -22.21
CA GLU A 57 28.17 -20.76 -22.97
C GLU A 57 26.79 -20.39 -22.47
N ASP A 58 25.84 -20.11 -23.37
CA ASP A 58 24.45 -19.92 -23.01
C ASP A 58 23.99 -21.20 -22.30
N GLY A 59 23.75 -21.12 -21.01
CA GLY A 59 23.18 -22.23 -20.25
C GLY A 59 21.85 -22.57 -20.90
N ALA A 60 21.72 -23.79 -21.43
CA ALA A 60 20.43 -24.23 -21.94
C ALA A 60 19.43 -24.13 -20.81
N SER A 61 18.34 -23.42 -21.04
CA SER A 61 17.25 -23.30 -20.06
C SER A 61 16.86 -24.70 -19.61
N PRO A 62 16.74 -24.95 -18.30
CA PRO A 62 16.27 -26.25 -17.82
C PRO A 62 14.89 -26.53 -18.43
N TYR A 63 14.70 -27.73 -18.93
CA TYR A 63 13.42 -28.16 -19.45
C TYR A 63 13.08 -29.57 -18.90
N ILE A 64 11.81 -29.92 -18.93
CA ILE A 64 11.35 -31.25 -18.58
C ILE A 64 11.21 -32.01 -19.90
N SER A 65 11.93 -33.13 -20.04
CA SER A 65 11.84 -33.99 -21.20
C SER A 65 10.66 -34.94 -21.12
N GLU A 66 10.36 -35.64 -22.20
CA GLU A 66 9.24 -36.60 -22.26
C GLU A 66 9.38 -37.76 -21.27
N ASP A 67 10.59 -38.03 -20.76
CA ASP A 67 10.84 -39.00 -19.71
C ASP A 67 10.45 -38.52 -18.30
N GLY A 68 10.04 -37.24 -18.17
CA GLY A 68 9.59 -36.63 -16.92
C GLY A 68 10.71 -36.19 -15.99
N TYR A 69 11.94 -36.08 -16.48
CA TYR A 69 13.08 -35.59 -15.70
C TYR A 69 13.50 -34.18 -16.13
N TRP A 70 14.08 -33.43 -15.18
CA TRP A 70 14.74 -32.17 -15.49
C TRP A 70 16.03 -32.39 -16.28
N HIS A 71 16.17 -31.66 -17.38
CA HIS A 71 17.34 -31.65 -18.24
C HIS A 71 17.97 -30.28 -18.29
N ILE A 72 19.30 -30.20 -18.27
CA ILE A 72 20.11 -28.99 -18.45
C ILE A 72 21.16 -29.27 -19.48
N GLY A 73 21.26 -28.45 -20.55
CA GLY A 73 22.26 -28.66 -21.60
C GLY A 73 22.10 -29.97 -22.37
N GLY A 74 20.90 -30.54 -22.42
CA GLY A 74 20.63 -31.83 -23.08
C GLY A 74 20.96 -33.08 -22.24
N GLN A 75 21.44 -32.90 -21.01
CA GLN A 75 21.74 -34.01 -20.09
C GLN A 75 20.70 -34.06 -18.98
N SER A 76 20.22 -35.28 -18.64
CA SER A 76 19.32 -35.49 -17.51
C SER A 76 20.02 -35.19 -16.19
N THR A 77 19.36 -34.43 -15.33
CA THR A 77 19.84 -34.14 -13.97
C THR A 77 19.61 -35.31 -13.01
N GLY A 78 18.87 -36.34 -13.41
CA GLY A 78 18.39 -37.40 -12.54
C GLY A 78 17.28 -36.98 -11.59
N VAL A 79 16.82 -35.74 -11.64
CA VAL A 79 15.76 -35.21 -10.81
C VAL A 79 14.44 -35.24 -11.59
N LYS A 80 13.47 -36.03 -11.10
CA LYS A 80 12.15 -36.14 -11.72
C LYS A 80 11.33 -34.89 -11.46
N ALA A 81 10.81 -34.29 -12.52
CA ALA A 81 9.86 -33.19 -12.39
C ALA A 81 8.51 -33.75 -11.93
N ARG A 82 8.12 -33.44 -10.71
CA ARG A 82 6.78 -33.76 -10.20
C ARG A 82 5.89 -32.52 -10.33
N ALA A 83 4.80 -32.66 -11.06
CA ALA A 83 3.63 -31.83 -10.78
C ALA A 83 3.11 -32.21 -9.37
N GLU A 84 2.57 -31.27 -8.61
CA GLU A 84 1.93 -31.57 -7.32
C GLU A 84 0.83 -32.61 -7.53
N LEU A 85 1.13 -33.86 -7.18
CA LEU A 85 0.14 -34.94 -7.18
C LEU A 85 -0.66 -34.84 -5.87
N SER A 86 -1.96 -34.69 -5.98
CA SER A 86 -2.82 -34.82 -4.80
C SER A 86 -2.74 -36.24 -4.27
N PHE A 87 -2.95 -36.43 -2.95
CA PHE A 87 -2.96 -37.78 -2.32
C PHE A 87 -3.90 -38.78 -3.01
N LYS A 88 -4.94 -38.29 -3.71
CA LYS A 88 -5.88 -39.12 -4.47
C LYS A 88 -5.25 -39.74 -5.72
N GLU A 89 -4.25 -39.13 -6.30
CA GLU A 89 -3.61 -39.55 -7.56
C GLU A 89 -2.44 -40.50 -7.38
N LEU A 90 -2.04 -40.77 -6.12
CA LEU A 90 -0.98 -41.72 -5.79
C LEU A 90 -1.46 -43.16 -5.99
N THR A 91 -0.59 -44.01 -6.53
CA THR A 91 -0.81 -45.45 -6.65
C THR A 91 -0.90 -46.12 -5.27
N PRO A 92 -1.49 -47.33 -5.15
CA PRO A 92 -1.52 -48.07 -3.89
C PRO A 92 -0.13 -48.34 -3.28
N SER A 93 0.89 -48.51 -4.11
CA SER A 93 2.28 -48.71 -3.67
C SER A 93 2.86 -47.44 -3.07
N GLU A 94 2.68 -46.31 -3.73
CA GLU A 94 3.14 -45.01 -3.25
C GLU A 94 2.40 -44.56 -1.98
N LYS A 95 1.09 -44.92 -1.85
CA LYS A 95 0.32 -44.75 -0.62
C LYS A 95 0.80 -45.63 0.52
N ALA A 96 1.30 -46.83 0.20
CA ALA A 96 1.84 -47.75 1.21
C ALA A 96 3.22 -47.27 1.72
N GLU A 97 4.07 -46.67 0.85
CA GLU A 97 5.34 -46.06 1.25
C GLU A 97 5.14 -44.82 2.14
N LEU A 98 4.04 -44.09 1.95
CA LEU A 98 3.63 -42.97 2.81
C LEU A 98 2.97 -43.43 4.12
N LYS A 99 2.60 -44.71 4.23
CA LYS A 99 2.12 -45.31 5.46
C LYS A 99 3.32 -45.79 6.24
N GLY A 100 3.88 -44.91 7.06
CA GLY A 100 4.88 -45.30 8.07
C GLY A 100 4.34 -46.46 8.90
N GLU A 101 5.19 -47.40 9.28
CA GLU A 101 4.91 -48.39 10.31
C GLU A 101 4.29 -47.66 11.49
N LYS A 102 3.35 -48.34 12.19
CA LYS A 102 2.61 -47.83 13.34
C LYS A 102 3.61 -47.33 14.39
N GLY A 103 4.12 -46.14 14.17
CA GLY A 103 5.17 -45.54 14.91
C GLY A 103 4.65 -44.57 15.95
N ASP A 104 5.40 -44.44 16.97
CA ASP A 104 5.28 -43.57 18.11
C ASP A 104 4.71 -42.19 17.76
N THR A 105 3.92 -41.64 18.67
CA THR A 105 3.35 -40.29 18.61
C THR A 105 4.42 -39.29 18.20
N LEU A 106 4.33 -38.71 17.01
CA LEU A 106 5.20 -37.64 16.54
C LEU A 106 5.18 -36.50 17.57
N LYS A 107 6.31 -36.30 18.22
CA LYS A 107 6.49 -35.16 19.14
C LYS A 107 6.85 -33.93 18.32
N PHE A 108 6.46 -32.76 18.79
CA PHE A 108 6.80 -31.48 18.14
C PHE A 108 8.33 -31.32 17.94
N SER A 109 9.15 -31.98 18.80
CA SER A 109 10.60 -32.08 18.66
C SER A 109 11.06 -32.76 17.37
N ASP A 110 10.25 -33.68 16.83
CA ASP A 110 10.64 -34.57 15.73
C ASP A 110 10.32 -33.95 14.35
N LEU A 111 9.69 -32.75 14.35
CA LEU A 111 9.37 -31.98 13.17
C LEU A 111 10.58 -31.15 12.73
N SER A 112 10.81 -31.09 11.41
CA SER A 112 11.80 -30.18 10.81
C SER A 112 11.40 -28.72 11.03
N GLN A 113 12.34 -27.80 10.92
CA GLN A 113 12.09 -26.34 11.08
C GLN A 113 11.00 -25.84 10.11
N SER A 114 11.01 -26.30 8.87
CA SER A 114 10.00 -25.98 7.87
C SER A 114 8.59 -26.46 8.28
N GLN A 115 8.48 -27.68 8.80
CA GLN A 115 7.22 -28.22 9.29
C GLN A 115 6.73 -27.51 10.56
N LYS A 116 7.64 -27.04 11.41
CA LYS A 116 7.31 -26.20 12.58
C LYS A 116 6.80 -24.83 12.18
N GLU A 117 7.30 -24.28 11.07
CA GLU A 117 6.84 -22.99 10.54
C GLU A 117 5.47 -23.09 9.85
N GLU A 118 5.19 -24.19 9.17
CA GLU A 118 3.84 -24.44 8.61
C GLU A 118 2.77 -24.60 9.69
N LEU A 119 3.14 -25.15 10.86
CA LEU A 119 2.25 -25.30 12.01
C LEU A 119 2.11 -23.99 12.82
N ARG A 120 2.96 -22.98 12.59
CA ARG A 120 2.74 -21.62 13.09
C ARG A 120 1.61 -20.99 12.29
N GLY A 121 0.42 -21.03 12.82
CA GLY A 121 -0.67 -20.18 12.35
C GLY A 121 -0.19 -18.73 12.33
N LYS A 122 -0.50 -17.99 11.25
CA LYS A 122 -0.25 -16.54 11.17
C LYS A 122 -0.74 -15.90 12.45
N GLN A 123 0.13 -15.15 13.10
CA GLN A 123 -0.22 -14.37 14.30
C GLN A 123 -1.40 -13.47 13.94
N GLY A 124 -2.56 -13.77 14.50
CA GLY A 124 -3.74 -12.94 14.34
C GLY A 124 -3.47 -11.58 14.98
N TYR A 125 -3.91 -10.53 14.31
CA TYR A 125 -4.00 -9.20 14.88
C TYR A 125 -4.66 -9.29 16.26
N THR A 126 -4.20 -8.50 17.21
CA THR A 126 -4.85 -8.30 18.50
C THR A 126 -6.22 -7.66 18.20
N GLY A 127 -7.21 -8.49 17.96
CA GLY A 127 -8.58 -8.03 17.84
C GLY A 127 -9.05 -7.51 19.18
N GLU A 128 -9.79 -6.42 19.19
CA GLU A 128 -10.60 -6.06 20.34
C GLU A 128 -11.38 -7.29 20.78
N SER A 129 -11.37 -7.60 22.07
CA SER A 129 -11.99 -8.82 22.58
C SER A 129 -13.46 -8.87 22.16
N SER A 130 -13.77 -9.84 21.31
CA SER A 130 -15.14 -10.08 20.87
C SER A 130 -16.00 -10.42 22.07
N LYS A 131 -17.00 -9.61 22.35
CA LYS A 131 -17.96 -9.82 23.44
C LYS A 131 -19.28 -10.32 22.86
N ILE A 132 -19.84 -11.36 23.46
CA ILE A 132 -21.19 -11.80 23.13
C ILE A 132 -22.17 -10.75 23.67
N ILE A 133 -22.93 -10.16 22.75
CA ILE A 133 -23.95 -9.13 23.08
C ILE A 133 -25.37 -9.70 23.06
N LYS A 134 -25.58 -10.87 22.43
CA LYS A 134 -26.90 -11.52 22.36
C LYS A 134 -26.75 -13.03 22.19
N THR A 135 -27.64 -13.77 22.87
CA THR A 135 -27.76 -15.23 22.73
C THR A 135 -29.22 -15.57 22.42
N GLU A 136 -29.47 -16.31 21.35
CA GLU A 136 -30.81 -16.72 20.93
C GLU A 136 -30.79 -18.21 20.58
N TYR A 137 -31.97 -18.84 20.51
CA TYR A 137 -32.11 -20.20 20.00
C TYR A 137 -32.82 -20.18 18.64
N ASP A 138 -32.31 -20.92 17.69
CA ASP A 138 -32.98 -21.11 16.41
C ASP A 138 -34.12 -22.16 16.50
N SER A 139 -34.87 -22.29 15.42
CA SER A 139 -36.00 -23.26 15.36
C SER A 139 -35.57 -24.73 15.45
N ALA A 140 -34.29 -25.02 15.28
CA ALA A 140 -33.71 -26.38 15.43
C ALA A 140 -33.15 -26.60 16.84
N GLY A 141 -33.21 -25.59 17.73
CA GLY A 141 -32.72 -25.66 19.11
C GLY A 141 -31.21 -25.46 19.25
N ASN A 142 -30.53 -24.94 18.22
CA ASN A 142 -29.14 -24.56 18.31
C ASN A 142 -29.01 -23.19 18.96
N THR A 143 -27.89 -22.93 19.63
CA THR A 143 -27.62 -21.65 20.25
C THR A 143 -26.91 -20.70 19.26
N VAL A 144 -27.52 -19.57 18.97
CA VAL A 144 -26.95 -18.52 18.13
C VAL A 144 -26.37 -17.43 19.01
N LEU A 145 -25.06 -17.24 18.97
CA LEU A 145 -24.32 -16.19 19.67
C LEU A 145 -24.07 -15.04 18.71
N THR A 146 -24.43 -13.83 19.09
CA THR A 146 -24.11 -12.60 18.35
C THR A 146 -23.03 -11.83 19.11
N PHE A 147 -21.96 -11.48 18.41
CA PHE A 147 -20.83 -10.72 18.95
C PHE A 147 -21.01 -9.21 18.69
N ASN A 148 -20.22 -8.40 19.38
CA ASN A 148 -20.25 -6.94 19.27
C ASN A 148 -19.84 -6.40 17.88
N ASP A 149 -19.19 -7.21 17.04
CA ASP A 149 -18.84 -6.91 15.64
C ASP A 149 -20.00 -7.27 14.66
N GLY A 150 -21.14 -7.72 15.18
CA GLY A 150 -22.29 -8.14 14.37
C GLY A 150 -22.19 -9.55 13.81
N THR A 151 -21.08 -10.25 14.00
CA THR A 151 -20.97 -11.66 13.55
C THR A 151 -21.83 -12.58 14.40
N LYS A 152 -22.27 -13.68 13.81
CA LYS A 152 -23.07 -14.69 14.48
C LYS A 152 -22.41 -16.06 14.36
N THR A 153 -22.36 -16.76 15.46
CA THR A 153 -21.94 -18.17 15.50
C THR A 153 -23.07 -19.02 16.03
N THR A 154 -23.37 -20.10 15.32
CA THR A 154 -24.37 -21.07 15.74
C THR A 154 -23.67 -22.28 16.36
N VAL A 155 -23.95 -22.54 17.61
CA VAL A 155 -23.49 -23.74 18.31
C VAL A 155 -24.59 -24.79 18.15
N SER A 156 -24.35 -25.80 17.32
CA SER A 156 -25.30 -26.86 17.06
C SER A 156 -25.55 -27.69 18.33
N LYS A 157 -26.80 -28.05 18.57
CA LYS A 157 -27.16 -29.02 19.58
C LYS A 157 -26.55 -30.37 19.16
N GLY A 158 -25.51 -30.82 19.86
CA GLY A 158 -24.70 -31.97 19.46
C GLY A 158 -25.49 -33.25 19.25
N SER A 159 -25.26 -33.88 18.15
CA SER A 159 -25.51 -35.31 17.96
C SER A 159 -24.29 -36.06 18.51
N THR A 160 -24.57 -37.21 19.11
CA THR A 160 -23.58 -38.12 19.73
C THR A 160 -22.47 -38.46 18.73
N GLY A 161 -21.25 -37.96 18.96
CA GLY A 161 -20.08 -38.34 18.17
C GLY A 161 -19.20 -39.36 18.89
N ASP A 162 -18.52 -40.20 18.13
CA ASP A 162 -17.67 -41.28 18.58
C ASP A 162 -16.48 -40.83 19.43
N LYS A 163 -16.14 -41.69 20.42
CA LYS A 163 -15.18 -41.51 21.48
C LYS A 163 -13.74 -41.31 20.97
N GLY A 164 -13.19 -40.11 21.10
CA GLY A 164 -11.74 -39.88 21.01
C GLY A 164 -11.03 -40.07 22.35
N ASN A 165 -9.78 -40.53 22.33
CA ASN A 165 -8.96 -40.84 23.50
C ASN A 165 -8.72 -39.65 24.42
N PRO A 166 -8.58 -39.86 25.75
CA PRO A 166 -8.63 -38.82 26.75
C PRO A 166 -7.30 -38.07 26.89
N GLY A 167 -7.36 -36.74 26.76
CA GLY A 167 -6.46 -35.86 27.50
C GLY A 167 -7.13 -35.54 28.83
N ASP A 168 -6.34 -35.23 29.86
CA ASP A 168 -6.76 -34.98 31.25
C ASP A 168 -7.68 -33.75 31.44
N SER A 169 -8.77 -33.70 30.71
CA SER A 169 -9.80 -32.66 30.89
C SER A 169 -10.98 -33.26 31.64
N VAL A 170 -11.38 -32.59 32.71
CA VAL A 170 -12.61 -32.95 33.42
C VAL A 170 -13.79 -32.75 32.51
N SER A 171 -14.39 -33.81 32.03
CA SER A 171 -15.60 -33.84 31.23
C SER A 171 -16.76 -34.47 31.98
N VAL A 172 -17.97 -34.31 31.46
CA VAL A 172 -19.14 -34.96 32.04
C VAL A 172 -19.04 -36.47 31.79
N ALA A 173 -18.91 -37.24 32.85
CA ALA A 173 -18.80 -38.70 32.80
C ALA A 173 -20.16 -39.38 32.58
N SER A 174 -21.22 -38.85 33.17
CA SER A 174 -22.60 -39.32 32.95
C SER A 174 -23.63 -38.29 33.41
N VAL A 175 -24.79 -38.32 32.83
CA VAL A 175 -26.00 -37.63 33.31
C VAL A 175 -27.06 -38.69 33.58
N THR A 176 -27.48 -38.77 34.85
CA THR A 176 -28.57 -39.68 35.23
C THR A 176 -29.75 -38.89 35.77
N LYS A 177 -30.95 -39.22 35.34
CA LYS A 177 -32.18 -38.55 35.74
C LYS A 177 -32.95 -39.45 36.71
N SER A 178 -33.33 -38.87 37.87
CA SER A 178 -34.21 -39.52 38.85
C SER A 178 -35.29 -38.50 39.26
N GLY A 179 -36.52 -38.73 38.81
CA GLY A 179 -37.60 -37.77 38.99
C GLY A 179 -37.35 -36.45 38.28
N THR A 180 -37.42 -35.33 39.02
CA THR A 180 -37.12 -33.99 38.55
C THR A 180 -35.64 -33.61 38.66
N THR A 181 -34.78 -34.47 39.18
CA THR A 181 -33.37 -34.17 39.46
C THR A 181 -32.46 -34.87 38.42
N ASN A 182 -31.66 -34.09 37.70
CA ASN A 182 -30.59 -34.59 36.84
C ASN A 182 -29.27 -34.56 37.62
N THR A 183 -28.61 -35.70 37.81
CA THR A 183 -27.28 -35.79 38.41
C THR A 183 -26.24 -35.87 37.31
N VAL A 184 -25.43 -34.84 37.21
CA VAL A 184 -24.27 -34.76 36.30
C VAL A 184 -23.03 -35.23 37.08
N LYS A 185 -22.40 -36.33 36.66
CA LYS A 185 -21.10 -36.77 37.17
C LYS A 185 -19.97 -36.38 36.23
N PHE A 186 -18.90 -35.89 36.81
CA PHE A 186 -17.69 -35.53 36.10
C PHE A 186 -16.63 -36.63 36.19
N THR A 187 -15.68 -36.61 35.27
CA THR A 187 -14.60 -37.62 35.21
C THR A 187 -13.62 -37.52 36.39
N ASP A 188 -13.65 -36.42 37.19
CA ASP A 188 -12.90 -36.24 38.42
C ASP A 188 -13.60 -36.81 39.66
N GLY A 189 -14.73 -37.55 39.46
CA GLY A 189 -15.49 -38.20 40.54
C GLY A 189 -16.50 -37.30 41.25
N LYS A 190 -16.57 -36.01 40.93
CA LYS A 190 -17.55 -35.09 41.52
C LYS A 190 -18.89 -35.15 40.80
N SER A 191 -19.95 -34.74 41.48
CA SER A 191 -21.29 -34.72 40.91
C SER A 191 -22.03 -33.43 41.27
N MET A 192 -22.91 -32.97 40.36
CA MET A 192 -23.85 -31.89 40.60
C MET A 192 -25.26 -32.35 40.25
N GLN A 193 -26.26 -31.90 41.02
CA GLN A 193 -27.66 -32.17 40.81
C GLN A 193 -28.35 -30.93 40.27
N VAL A 194 -29.15 -31.11 39.20
CA VAL A 194 -29.91 -30.05 38.53
C VAL A 194 -31.37 -30.50 38.47
N GLU A 195 -32.27 -29.71 39.06
CA GLU A 195 -33.72 -30.02 39.01
C GLU A 195 -34.40 -29.50 37.74
N ASP A 196 -35.31 -30.30 37.18
CA ASP A 196 -36.13 -29.89 36.04
C ASP A 196 -37.07 -28.74 36.45
N GLY A 197 -37.14 -27.70 35.63
CA GLY A 197 -38.21 -26.70 35.69
C GLY A 197 -37.82 -25.32 36.26
N ARG A 198 -36.55 -25.07 36.64
CA ARG A 198 -36.05 -23.72 36.84
C ARG A 198 -34.90 -23.42 35.89
N SER A 199 -35.08 -22.40 35.05
CA SER A 199 -33.97 -21.89 34.26
C SER A 199 -32.90 -21.37 35.19
N VAL A 200 -31.87 -22.15 35.39
CA VAL A 200 -30.69 -21.70 36.19
C VAL A 200 -29.75 -21.05 35.21
N ASN A 201 -29.67 -19.73 35.28
CA ASN A 201 -28.74 -18.93 34.48
C ASN A 201 -27.53 -18.58 35.35
N VAL A 202 -26.40 -18.30 34.72
CA VAL A 202 -25.23 -17.72 35.40
C VAL A 202 -25.58 -16.30 35.80
N SER A 203 -25.58 -16.03 37.13
CA SER A 203 -25.82 -14.69 37.67
C SER A 203 -24.53 -13.87 37.76
N SER A 204 -23.39 -14.48 38.03
CA SER A 204 -22.10 -13.84 38.00
C SER A 204 -20.95 -14.86 37.92
N THR A 205 -19.80 -14.38 37.46
CA THR A 205 -18.53 -15.13 37.51
C THR A 205 -17.49 -14.29 38.24
N LYS A 206 -16.70 -14.92 39.11
CA LYS A 206 -15.60 -14.30 39.85
C LYS A 206 -14.37 -15.17 39.73
N ILE A 207 -13.25 -14.57 39.38
CA ILE A 207 -11.94 -15.22 39.47
C ILE A 207 -11.48 -15.14 40.93
N LEU A 208 -11.18 -16.30 41.51
CA LEU A 208 -10.66 -16.41 42.87
C LEU A 208 -9.14 -16.18 42.90
N ASP A 209 -8.59 -15.89 44.08
CA ASP A 209 -7.15 -15.60 44.26
C ASP A 209 -6.25 -16.79 43.85
N ASP A 210 -6.78 -18.02 43.86
CA ASP A 210 -6.12 -19.25 43.39
C ASP A 210 -6.21 -19.45 41.87
N GLY A 211 -6.81 -18.50 41.16
CA GLY A 211 -6.99 -18.52 39.72
C GLY A 211 -8.16 -19.40 39.24
N ASN A 212 -8.91 -20.04 40.12
CA ASN A 212 -10.14 -20.75 39.78
C ASN A 212 -11.27 -19.75 39.48
N THR A 213 -12.25 -20.16 38.68
CA THR A 213 -13.42 -19.34 38.40
C THR A 213 -14.62 -19.83 39.22
N GLU A 214 -15.14 -19.03 40.10
CA GLU A 214 -16.42 -19.26 40.79
C GLU A 214 -17.56 -18.78 39.87
N ILE A 215 -18.46 -19.66 39.52
CA ILE A 215 -19.70 -19.37 38.80
C ILE A 215 -20.83 -19.40 39.83
N THR A 216 -21.55 -18.28 39.95
CA THR A 216 -22.77 -18.19 40.75
C THR A 216 -23.97 -18.26 39.86
N PHE A 217 -24.91 -19.13 40.19
CA PHE A 217 -26.15 -19.30 39.42
C PHE A 217 -27.31 -18.49 40.06
N THR A 218 -28.35 -18.29 39.29
CA THR A 218 -29.54 -17.51 39.70
C THR A 218 -30.33 -18.17 40.86
N ASP A 219 -30.09 -19.47 41.14
CA ASP A 219 -30.63 -20.18 42.29
C ASP A 219 -29.77 -20.07 43.55
N GLY A 220 -28.69 -19.24 43.51
CA GLY A 220 -27.77 -19.01 44.59
C GLY A 220 -26.69 -20.11 44.77
N LYS A 221 -26.72 -21.16 43.98
CA LYS A 221 -25.68 -22.19 44.01
C LYS A 221 -24.42 -21.69 43.32
N LYS A 222 -23.29 -22.26 43.73
CA LYS A 222 -21.97 -21.92 43.19
C LYS A 222 -21.27 -23.16 42.66
N ALA A 223 -20.61 -23.00 41.52
CA ALA A 223 -19.70 -23.98 40.97
C ALA A 223 -18.30 -23.36 40.83
N ILE A 224 -17.27 -24.12 41.20
CA ILE A 224 -15.90 -23.71 40.99
C ILE A 224 -15.35 -24.47 39.79
N VAL A 225 -15.02 -23.73 38.75
CA VAL A 225 -14.26 -24.26 37.63
C VAL A 225 -12.79 -24.04 37.95
N LYS A 226 -12.08 -25.14 38.19
CA LYS A 226 -10.63 -25.04 38.42
C LYS A 226 -10.00 -24.44 37.16
N LYS A 227 -9.07 -23.50 37.37
CA LYS A 227 -8.15 -23.06 36.34
C LYS A 227 -7.53 -24.32 35.76
N GLY A 228 -7.79 -24.56 34.44
CA GLY A 228 -7.04 -25.58 33.73
C GLY A 228 -5.55 -25.29 33.92
N GLN A 229 -4.75 -26.30 34.16
CA GLN A 229 -3.33 -26.11 33.97
C GLN A 229 -3.15 -25.69 32.53
N ASP A 230 -3.05 -24.37 32.33
CA ASP A 230 -2.67 -23.84 31.05
C ASP A 230 -1.38 -24.54 30.69
N GLY A 231 -1.30 -25.09 29.48
CA GLY A 231 -0.03 -25.50 28.89
C GLY A 231 0.89 -24.31 28.60
N THR A 232 0.65 -23.17 29.21
CA THR A 232 1.54 -22.04 29.33
C THR A 232 2.60 -22.40 30.37
N VAL A 233 3.65 -23.03 29.85
CA VAL A 233 4.92 -23.09 30.60
C VAL A 233 5.35 -21.62 30.75
N LYS A 234 5.25 -21.08 31.99
CA LYS A 234 5.83 -19.77 32.23
C LYS A 234 7.33 -19.88 32.07
N PHE A 235 7.96 -18.85 31.52
CA PHE A 235 9.41 -18.82 31.32
C PHE A 235 10.16 -19.15 32.64
N ASP A 236 9.57 -18.77 33.78
CA ASP A 236 10.13 -19.04 35.13
C ASP A 236 10.02 -20.52 35.56
N ASP A 237 9.14 -21.30 34.93
CA ASP A 237 8.95 -22.73 35.23
C ASP A 237 9.91 -23.63 34.42
N LEU A 238 10.67 -23.04 33.49
CA LEU A 238 11.65 -23.74 32.68
C LEU A 238 12.95 -23.97 33.43
N THR A 239 13.56 -25.13 33.24
CA THR A 239 14.95 -25.36 33.73
C THR A 239 15.93 -24.43 33.01
N GLU A 240 17.12 -24.24 33.60
CA GLU A 240 18.19 -23.42 33.02
C GLU A 240 18.57 -23.92 31.61
N GLU A 241 18.62 -25.25 31.40
CA GLU A 241 18.87 -25.85 30.10
C GLU A 241 17.75 -25.58 29.09
N GLN A 242 16.49 -25.63 29.55
CA GLN A 242 15.34 -25.30 28.68
C GLN A 242 15.31 -23.83 28.33
N ARG A 243 15.65 -22.93 29.28
CA ARG A 243 15.78 -21.47 28.97
C ARG A 243 16.89 -21.21 27.99
N LYS A 244 18.05 -21.85 28.13
CA LYS A 244 19.16 -21.73 27.17
C LYS A 244 18.80 -22.25 25.79
N SER A 245 18.03 -23.34 25.68
CA SER A 245 17.60 -23.86 24.39
C SER A 245 16.56 -22.97 23.68
N LEU A 246 15.89 -22.08 24.42
CA LEU A 246 14.95 -21.09 23.88
C LEU A 246 15.60 -19.72 23.61
N GLN A 247 16.81 -19.50 24.14
CA GLN A 247 17.60 -18.31 23.85
C GLN A 247 18.31 -18.49 22.52
N VAL A 248 17.90 -17.72 21.52
CA VAL A 248 18.70 -17.53 20.31
C VAL A 248 19.70 -16.42 20.62
N ASP A 249 20.98 -16.69 20.54
CA ASP A 249 22.02 -15.67 20.65
C ASP A 249 21.81 -14.63 19.56
N VAL A 250 21.49 -13.41 19.95
CA VAL A 250 21.34 -12.30 19.01
C VAL A 250 22.69 -11.61 18.83
N VAL A 251 23.16 -11.60 17.60
CA VAL A 251 24.41 -10.91 17.23
C VAL A 251 24.07 -9.47 16.82
N ASP A 252 24.71 -8.51 17.47
CA ASP A 252 24.54 -7.07 17.18
C ASP A 252 25.71 -6.48 16.38
N ASP A 253 26.32 -7.29 15.51
CA ASP A 253 27.31 -6.86 14.54
C ASP A 253 27.16 -7.63 13.21
N LEU A 254 27.79 -7.15 12.14
CA LEU A 254 27.73 -7.76 10.79
C LEU A 254 28.91 -8.69 10.49
N THR A 255 29.80 -8.91 11.43
CA THR A 255 31.05 -9.67 11.25
C THR A 255 31.05 -11.02 11.97
N SER A 256 30.23 -11.15 13.01
CA SER A 256 30.06 -12.40 13.74
C SER A 256 29.10 -13.32 12.99
N GLY A 257 29.57 -14.49 12.62
CA GLY A 257 28.78 -15.51 11.92
C GLY A 257 28.31 -16.64 12.83
N GLY A 258 27.42 -17.47 12.35
CA GLY A 258 26.95 -18.69 12.99
C GLY A 258 25.58 -19.07 12.41
N SER A 259 25.35 -20.35 12.12
CA SER A 259 24.06 -20.85 11.63
C SER A 259 22.99 -20.90 12.73
N ASP A 260 23.42 -20.76 13.98
CA ASP A 260 22.63 -20.85 15.20
C ASP A 260 22.36 -19.48 15.86
N LYS A 261 22.81 -18.39 15.23
CA LYS A 261 22.68 -17.03 15.74
C LYS A 261 21.74 -16.18 14.89
N ALA A 262 20.93 -15.38 15.55
CA ALA A 262 20.05 -14.43 14.88
C ALA A 262 20.72 -13.04 14.80
N LEU A 263 20.59 -12.37 13.67
CA LEU A 263 20.98 -10.97 13.54
C LEU A 263 19.98 -10.08 14.30
N SER A 264 20.47 -9.06 15.03
CA SER A 264 19.58 -8.11 15.67
C SER A 264 18.76 -7.34 14.63
N ALA A 265 17.55 -6.94 15.00
CA ALA A 265 16.69 -6.14 14.13
C ALA A 265 17.36 -4.82 13.72
N GLU A 266 18.17 -4.21 14.62
CA GLU A 266 18.89 -2.98 14.32
C GLU A 266 20.02 -3.21 13.31
N GLN A 267 20.76 -4.30 13.41
CA GLN A 267 21.80 -4.64 12.43
C GLN A 267 21.17 -5.07 11.10
N GLY A 268 20.04 -5.78 11.13
CA GLY A 268 19.25 -6.06 9.93
C GLY A 268 18.83 -4.78 9.20
N LYS A 269 18.37 -3.77 9.95
CA LYS A 269 18.02 -2.45 9.42
C LYS A 269 19.24 -1.71 8.85
N LYS A 270 20.38 -1.73 9.54
CA LYS A 270 21.64 -1.15 9.03
C LYS A 270 22.11 -1.82 7.76
N LEU A 271 22.08 -3.17 7.71
CA LEU A 271 22.43 -3.94 6.52
C LEU A 271 21.50 -3.60 5.35
N PHE A 272 20.19 -3.59 5.58
CA PHE A 272 19.20 -3.21 4.59
C PHE A 272 19.47 -1.80 4.05
N ASN A 273 19.64 -0.81 4.93
CA ASN A 273 19.93 0.57 4.53
C ASN A 273 21.26 0.69 3.75
N THR A 274 22.25 -0.13 4.09
CA THR A 274 23.53 -0.19 3.37
C THR A 274 23.33 -0.77 1.98
N ILE A 275 22.59 -1.88 1.85
CA ILE A 275 22.25 -2.49 0.56
C ILE A 275 21.46 -1.48 -0.30
N VAL A 276 20.45 -0.84 0.25
CA VAL A 276 19.65 0.18 -0.46
C VAL A 276 20.52 1.34 -0.94
N LYS A 277 21.48 1.78 -0.12
CA LYS A 277 22.37 2.91 -0.45
C LYS A 277 23.32 2.60 -1.60
N TYR A 278 23.93 1.42 -1.59
CA TYR A 278 25.00 1.05 -2.55
C TYR A 278 24.51 0.19 -3.71
N HIS A 279 23.38 -0.50 -3.54
CA HIS A 279 22.76 -1.37 -4.52
C HIS A 279 21.24 -1.19 -4.54
N PRO A 280 20.75 -0.02 -4.95
CA PRO A 280 19.30 0.25 -5.00
C PRO A 280 18.55 -0.68 -5.95
N ASP A 281 19.25 -1.25 -6.92
CA ASP A 281 18.77 -2.21 -7.92
C ASP A 281 18.55 -3.64 -7.37
N VAL A 282 19.11 -3.96 -6.20
CA VAL A 282 18.92 -5.27 -5.55
C VAL A 282 17.55 -5.42 -4.92
N ILE A 283 16.89 -4.29 -4.59
CA ILE A 283 15.54 -4.32 -4.02
C ILE A 283 14.53 -4.32 -5.15
N PRO A 284 13.70 -5.36 -5.26
CA PRO A 284 12.67 -5.39 -6.29
C PRO A 284 11.80 -4.14 -6.21
N PRO A 285 11.53 -3.49 -7.34
CA PRO A 285 10.59 -2.39 -7.35
C PRO A 285 9.24 -2.84 -6.81
N LYS A 286 8.64 -2.01 -5.97
CA LYS A 286 7.29 -2.25 -5.44
C LYS A 286 6.23 -1.86 -6.45
N VAL A 287 5.13 -2.57 -6.43
CA VAL A 287 3.89 -2.21 -7.14
C VAL A 287 2.78 -2.04 -6.11
N MET A 288 2.31 -0.81 -5.94
CA MET A 288 1.20 -0.48 -5.05
C MET A 288 -0.07 -0.37 -5.85
N THR A 289 -1.08 -1.18 -5.56
CA THR A 289 -2.36 -1.19 -6.30
C THR A 289 -3.53 -0.97 -5.37
N ALA A 290 -4.34 0.06 -5.67
CA ALA A 290 -5.68 0.25 -5.14
C ALA A 290 -6.71 -0.16 -6.19
N VAL A 291 -7.73 -0.90 -5.77
CA VAL A 291 -8.83 -1.35 -6.64
C VAL A 291 -10.11 -0.66 -6.22
N ILE A 292 -10.62 0.23 -7.06
CA ILE A 292 -11.88 0.95 -6.85
C ILE A 292 -13.01 0.11 -7.46
N ASP A 293 -13.95 -0.34 -6.65
CA ASP A 293 -15.18 -0.98 -7.10
C ASP A 293 -16.26 0.08 -7.35
N GLN A 294 -16.50 0.43 -8.62
CA GLN A 294 -17.48 1.45 -9.02
C GLN A 294 -18.94 0.99 -8.90
N ALA A 295 -19.19 -0.28 -8.54
CA ALA A 295 -20.51 -0.77 -8.17
C ALA A 295 -20.83 -0.51 -6.69
N ASN A 296 -19.80 -0.38 -5.84
CA ASN A 296 -19.95 -0.05 -4.44
C ASN A 296 -20.06 1.47 -4.25
N SER A 297 -21.20 1.93 -3.76
CA SER A 297 -21.45 3.38 -3.57
C SER A 297 -20.81 3.96 -2.31
N ASN A 298 -20.33 3.13 -1.38
CA ASN A 298 -19.73 3.61 -0.14
C ASN A 298 -18.26 4.01 -0.37
N PRO A 299 -17.89 5.30 -0.23
CA PRO A 299 -16.56 5.81 -0.52
C PRO A 299 -15.44 5.23 0.37
N LEU A 300 -15.80 4.77 1.58
CA LEU A 300 -14.85 4.21 2.55
C LEU A 300 -14.50 2.74 2.26
N THR A 301 -15.45 1.98 1.69
CA THR A 301 -15.33 0.54 1.52
C THR A 301 -15.19 0.09 0.07
N CYS A 302 -15.33 1.02 -0.90
CA CYS A 302 -15.21 0.70 -2.32
C CYS A 302 -13.76 0.44 -2.76
N ILE A 303 -12.76 0.73 -1.92
CA ILE A 303 -11.34 0.54 -2.26
C ILE A 303 -10.74 -0.59 -1.43
N THR A 304 -10.15 -1.55 -2.15
CA THR A 304 -9.32 -2.63 -1.60
C THR A 304 -7.90 -2.52 -2.16
N TYR A 305 -6.93 -3.16 -1.49
CA TYR A 305 -5.54 -3.14 -1.93
C TYR A 305 -5.10 -4.47 -2.51
N GLU A 306 -4.27 -4.42 -3.54
CA GLU A 306 -3.60 -5.57 -4.16
C GLU A 306 -2.08 -5.33 -4.23
N ASP A 307 -1.33 -6.31 -4.69
CA ASP A 307 0.13 -6.31 -4.79
C ASP A 307 0.79 -5.94 -3.44
N ASP A 308 1.85 -5.13 -3.44
CA ASP A 308 2.54 -4.69 -2.22
C ASP A 308 1.69 -3.79 -1.32
N ALA A 309 0.65 -3.17 -1.87
CA ALA A 309 -0.29 -2.34 -1.11
C ALA A 309 -1.12 -3.13 -0.08
N LYS A 310 -1.24 -4.46 -0.23
CA LYS A 310 -1.95 -5.32 0.75
C LYS A 310 -1.36 -5.23 2.16
N MET A 311 -0.09 -4.89 2.27
CA MET A 311 0.62 -4.77 3.54
C MET A 311 0.54 -3.35 4.13
N MET A 312 -0.05 -2.40 3.39
CA MET A 312 -0.13 -1.00 3.79
C MET A 312 -1.44 -0.70 4.50
N GLU A 313 -1.37 0.04 5.58
CA GLU A 313 -2.56 0.57 6.25
C GLU A 313 -3.03 1.86 5.57
N LYS A 314 -4.36 2.02 5.42
CA LYS A 314 -4.98 3.23 4.87
C LYS A 314 -4.62 4.45 5.74
N GLY A 315 -4.11 5.50 5.11
CA GLY A 315 -3.72 6.75 5.78
C GLY A 315 -2.42 6.71 6.56
N SER A 316 -1.69 5.57 6.60
CA SER A 316 -0.45 5.46 7.35
C SER A 316 0.69 6.28 6.74
N SER A 317 1.71 6.59 7.56
CA SER A 317 2.94 7.27 7.10
C SER A 317 3.85 6.38 6.25
N GLU A 318 3.65 5.06 6.23
CA GLU A 318 4.41 4.15 5.38
C GLU A 318 4.24 4.46 3.88
N TRP A 319 3.10 5.05 3.49
CA TRP A 319 2.88 5.54 2.14
C TRP A 319 3.85 6.67 1.76
N ASP A 320 4.24 7.50 2.73
CA ASP A 320 5.18 8.61 2.50
C ASP A 320 6.58 8.08 2.19
N ASP A 321 6.97 6.95 2.81
CA ASP A 321 8.20 6.23 2.48
C ASP A 321 8.19 5.66 1.06
N PHE A 322 7.03 5.26 0.55
CA PHE A 322 6.91 4.84 -0.84
C PHE A 322 6.90 6.05 -1.79
N PHE A 323 6.15 7.10 -1.47
CA PHE A 323 6.02 8.28 -2.35
C PHE A 323 7.30 9.11 -2.39
N LYS A 324 7.94 9.33 -1.24
CA LYS A 324 9.17 10.13 -1.09
C LYS A 324 9.05 11.54 -1.65
N SER A 325 7.85 12.14 -1.52
CA SER A 325 7.70 13.56 -1.81
C SER A 325 8.49 14.39 -0.78
N GLN A 326 9.15 15.46 -1.24
CA GLN A 326 10.08 16.22 -0.39
C GLN A 326 9.95 17.71 -0.65
N LEU A 327 9.88 18.51 0.42
CA LEU A 327 10.01 19.96 0.35
C LEU A 327 11.43 20.34 -0.06
N VAL A 328 11.53 21.25 -1.03
CA VAL A 328 12.82 21.71 -1.55
C VAL A 328 12.80 23.22 -1.81
N LEU A 329 13.93 23.87 -1.63
CA LEU A 329 14.19 25.21 -2.14
C LEU A 329 14.61 25.08 -3.60
N PHE A 330 13.88 25.76 -4.49
CA PHE A 330 14.06 25.65 -5.93
C PHE A 330 14.31 27.03 -6.56
N LYS A 331 15.36 27.17 -7.34
CA LYS A 331 15.74 28.45 -7.95
C LYS A 331 16.41 28.24 -9.30
N ASP A 332 16.07 29.06 -10.28
CA ASP A 332 16.68 29.07 -11.61
C ASP A 332 16.74 27.69 -12.29
N GLY A 333 15.63 26.93 -12.17
CA GLY A 333 15.50 25.58 -12.76
C GLY A 333 16.26 24.49 -12.02
N LYS A 334 16.69 24.72 -10.78
CA LYS A 334 17.48 23.76 -10.00
C LYS A 334 16.98 23.65 -8.57
N GLU A 335 17.00 22.44 -8.06
CA GLU A 335 16.91 22.18 -6.64
C GLU A 335 18.19 22.65 -5.95
N ILE A 336 18.05 23.53 -4.96
CA ILE A 336 19.16 24.09 -4.18
C ILE A 336 19.45 23.21 -2.96
N ARG A 337 18.40 22.85 -2.21
CA ARG A 337 18.47 21.95 -1.05
C ARG A 337 17.10 21.46 -0.64
N GLU A 338 17.06 20.42 0.14
CA GLU A 338 15.86 20.00 0.85
C GLU A 338 15.52 20.99 1.97
N LEU A 339 14.24 21.06 2.30
CA LEU A 339 13.70 21.95 3.34
C LEU A 339 13.01 21.12 4.42
N GLU A 340 13.16 21.59 5.65
CA GLU A 340 12.33 21.14 6.77
C GLU A 340 11.08 22.03 6.89
N ASP A 341 9.97 21.45 7.35
CA ASP A 341 8.69 22.16 7.50
C ASP A 341 8.79 23.38 8.43
N SER A 342 9.70 23.36 9.39
CA SER A 342 9.99 24.45 10.34
C SER A 342 10.67 25.67 9.71
N GLU A 343 11.33 25.51 8.57
CA GLU A 343 12.11 26.58 7.91
C GLU A 343 11.25 27.48 7.02
N LEU A 344 10.05 27.03 6.63
CA LEU A 344 9.25 27.62 5.55
C LEU A 344 8.87 29.08 5.79
N ASN A 345 8.68 29.50 7.05
CA ASN A 345 8.27 30.87 7.40
C ASN A 345 9.39 31.91 7.24
N GLY A 346 10.63 31.47 7.15
CA GLY A 346 11.80 32.36 7.02
C GLY A 346 12.22 32.67 5.57
N LEU A 347 11.57 32.02 4.58
CA LEU A 347 11.98 32.11 3.18
C LEU A 347 11.30 33.27 2.46
N SER A 348 12.02 33.86 1.52
CA SER A 348 11.57 34.95 0.65
C SER A 348 11.74 34.60 -0.83
N PRO A 349 11.08 35.30 -1.76
CA PRO A 349 11.27 35.08 -3.21
C PRO A 349 12.74 35.27 -3.69
N ALA A 350 13.55 35.98 -2.94
CA ALA A 350 14.98 36.15 -3.26
C ALA A 350 15.78 34.85 -3.01
N ASP A 351 15.33 34.03 -2.06
CA ASP A 351 15.95 32.73 -1.76
C ASP A 351 15.62 31.70 -2.83
N GLY A 352 14.40 31.72 -3.35
CA GLY A 352 13.89 30.81 -4.35
C GLY A 352 12.37 30.58 -4.17
N ASP A 353 11.87 29.49 -4.72
CA ASP A 353 10.51 29.00 -4.54
C ASP A 353 10.51 27.77 -3.62
N VAL A 354 9.50 27.68 -2.77
CA VAL A 354 9.25 26.45 -2.01
C VAL A 354 8.47 25.52 -2.92
N MET A 355 9.13 24.44 -3.33
CA MET A 355 8.56 23.44 -4.22
C MET A 355 8.48 22.08 -3.51
N VAL A 356 7.65 21.21 -4.02
CA VAL A 356 7.61 19.80 -3.64
C VAL A 356 8.18 18.99 -4.78
N ARG A 357 9.22 18.22 -4.51
CA ARG A 357 9.78 17.23 -5.41
C ARG A 357 8.93 15.96 -5.37
N PHE A 358 8.49 15.49 -6.51
CA PHE A 358 7.84 14.19 -6.70
C PHE A 358 8.76 13.29 -7.52
N PRO A 359 9.42 12.28 -6.90
CA PRO A 359 10.31 11.36 -7.59
C PRO A 359 9.57 10.53 -8.65
N ARG A 360 10.31 10.13 -9.68
CA ARG A 360 9.78 9.34 -10.79
C ARG A 360 9.12 8.04 -10.31
N LYS A 361 7.85 7.88 -10.68
CA LYS A 361 7.09 6.66 -10.50
C LYS A 361 6.21 6.41 -11.73
N GLY A 362 6.10 5.14 -12.10
CA GLY A 362 5.16 4.72 -13.13
C GLY A 362 3.75 4.67 -12.57
N LEU A 363 2.78 5.13 -13.35
CA LEU A 363 1.35 5.05 -13.05
C LEU A 363 0.65 4.18 -14.10
N ARG A 364 -0.14 3.22 -13.66
CA ARG A 364 -1.03 2.43 -14.51
C ARG A 364 -2.44 2.50 -13.94
N ILE A 365 -3.38 2.94 -14.76
CA ILE A 365 -4.80 2.91 -14.44
C ILE A 365 -5.47 2.00 -15.47
N LYS A 366 -6.25 1.02 -15.03
CA LYS A 366 -6.92 0.06 -15.89
C LYS A 366 -8.27 -0.32 -15.34
N THR A 367 -9.31 -0.29 -16.19
CA THR A 367 -10.66 -0.75 -15.84
C THR A 367 -10.89 -2.17 -16.34
N VAL A 368 -11.41 -3.03 -15.47
CA VAL A 368 -11.88 -4.39 -15.79
C VAL A 368 -13.27 -4.56 -15.16
N GLY A 369 -14.29 -4.60 -15.99
CA GLY A 369 -15.68 -4.60 -15.53
C GLY A 369 -16.00 -3.32 -14.75
N GLU A 370 -16.48 -3.45 -13.53
CA GLU A 370 -16.76 -2.32 -12.62
C GLU A 370 -15.57 -1.92 -11.74
N LYS A 371 -14.43 -2.60 -11.87
CA LYS A 371 -13.24 -2.35 -11.05
C LYS A 371 -12.21 -1.51 -11.81
N VAL A 372 -11.72 -0.47 -11.15
CA VAL A 372 -10.61 0.35 -11.63
C VAL A 372 -9.37 0.06 -10.77
N TYR A 373 -8.34 -0.43 -11.41
CA TYR A 373 -7.03 -0.71 -10.81
C TYR A 373 -6.15 0.52 -10.98
N VAL A 374 -5.77 1.14 -9.88
CA VAL A 374 -4.85 2.27 -9.81
C VAL A 374 -3.55 1.75 -9.23
N SER A 375 -2.54 1.55 -10.07
CA SER A 375 -1.26 0.96 -9.70
C SER A 375 -0.13 1.96 -9.87
N MET A 376 0.75 2.07 -8.89
CA MET A 376 1.96 2.89 -8.96
C MET A 376 3.20 2.04 -8.65
N THR A 377 4.28 2.26 -9.40
CA THR A 377 5.55 1.56 -9.19
C THR A 377 6.72 2.53 -9.06
N ASN A 378 7.71 2.17 -8.25
CA ASN A 378 8.99 2.87 -8.19
C ASN A 378 10.05 2.28 -9.13
N ALA A 379 9.68 1.31 -9.98
CA ALA A 379 10.54 0.88 -11.08
C ALA A 379 10.81 2.07 -12.04
N PRO A 380 12.05 2.29 -12.49
CA PRO A 380 12.37 3.43 -13.34
C PRO A 380 11.80 3.30 -14.77
N ASP A 381 11.66 2.09 -15.31
CA ASP A 381 11.35 1.83 -16.72
C ASP A 381 10.45 0.60 -16.93
N ASN A 382 9.44 0.41 -16.08
CA ASN A 382 8.51 -0.71 -16.26
C ASN A 382 7.58 -0.44 -17.46
N PRO A 383 7.59 -1.26 -18.53
CA PRO A 383 6.82 -1.03 -19.76
C PRO A 383 5.30 -1.08 -19.56
N ASP A 384 4.82 -1.75 -18.52
CA ASP A 384 3.40 -1.84 -18.18
C ASP A 384 2.85 -0.55 -17.56
N PHE A 385 3.72 0.40 -17.21
CA PHE A 385 3.39 1.65 -16.56
C PHE A 385 3.65 2.85 -17.49
N LYS A 386 2.96 3.96 -17.20
CA LYS A 386 3.14 5.23 -17.90
C LYS A 386 3.78 6.25 -16.97
N TYR A 387 4.73 7.02 -17.50
CA TYR A 387 5.48 8.03 -16.76
C TYR A 387 5.09 9.44 -17.21
N TYR A 388 3.84 9.63 -17.64
CA TYR A 388 3.34 10.87 -18.24
C TYR A 388 3.52 12.10 -17.32
N ALA A 389 3.39 11.94 -16.00
CA ALA A 389 3.61 13.04 -15.07
C ALA A 389 5.08 13.53 -15.05
N HIS A 390 6.01 12.70 -15.49
CA HIS A 390 7.44 12.95 -15.49
C HIS A 390 8.03 13.22 -16.89
N SER A 391 7.20 13.31 -17.92
CA SER A 391 7.68 13.50 -19.30
C SER A 391 6.95 14.62 -20.02
N ARG A 392 7.61 15.19 -21.02
CA ARG A 392 7.10 16.21 -21.96
C ARG A 392 7.01 15.63 -23.38
N GLY A 393 6.59 14.37 -23.49
CA GLY A 393 6.60 13.64 -24.77
C GLY A 393 7.97 13.07 -25.15
N ASP A 394 8.92 13.15 -24.24
CA ASP A 394 10.28 12.64 -24.33
C ASP A 394 10.55 11.60 -23.23
N SER A 395 11.81 11.25 -22.98
CA SER A 395 12.21 10.37 -21.88
C SER A 395 11.80 10.94 -20.53
N PRO A 396 11.27 10.12 -19.61
CA PRO A 396 10.87 10.58 -18.28
C PRO A 396 12.05 11.12 -17.49
N ARG A 397 11.84 12.24 -16.79
CA ARG A 397 12.78 12.83 -15.84
C ARG A 397 12.71 12.15 -14.49
N GLU A 398 13.74 12.33 -13.66
CA GLU A 398 13.84 11.74 -12.33
C GLU A 398 12.79 12.27 -11.34
N ALA A 399 12.31 13.48 -11.56
CA ALA A 399 11.26 14.10 -10.76
C ALA A 399 10.53 15.19 -11.53
N PHE A 400 9.33 15.52 -11.09
CA PHE A 400 8.70 16.81 -11.35
C PHE A 400 8.52 17.57 -10.03
N TYR A 401 8.31 18.88 -10.13
CA TYR A 401 8.18 19.75 -8.98
C TYR A 401 6.91 20.58 -9.07
N LEU A 402 6.21 20.73 -7.94
CA LEU A 402 5.05 21.60 -7.81
C LEU A 402 5.29 22.61 -6.69
N GLY A 403 4.82 23.84 -6.87
CA GLY A 403 4.80 24.83 -5.81
C GLY A 403 4.10 24.30 -4.57
N ALA A 404 4.74 24.32 -3.41
CA ALA A 404 4.13 23.90 -2.15
C ALA A 404 2.88 24.72 -1.83
N TYR A 405 2.82 25.95 -2.34
CA TYR A 405 1.71 26.89 -2.17
C TYR A 405 1.03 27.22 -3.48
N LEU A 406 -0.21 27.72 -3.40
CA LEU A 406 -0.84 28.39 -4.53
C LEU A 406 0.02 29.57 -4.99
N GLY A 407 0.14 29.75 -6.30
CA GLY A 407 1.02 30.72 -6.90
C GLY A 407 0.59 32.18 -6.66
N PHE A 408 1.56 33.05 -6.38
CA PHE A 408 1.37 34.49 -6.40
C PHE A 408 2.30 35.15 -7.43
N GLU A 409 1.84 36.26 -7.99
CA GLU A 409 2.62 36.99 -8.97
C GLU A 409 3.52 38.02 -8.27
N GLU A 410 4.81 37.95 -8.58
CA GLU A 410 5.77 38.97 -8.18
C GLU A 410 6.70 39.29 -9.34
N SER A 411 6.78 40.57 -9.69
CA SER A 411 7.65 41.04 -10.78
C SER A 411 7.43 40.31 -12.11
N GLY A 412 6.17 40.00 -12.44
CA GLY A 412 5.79 39.29 -13.67
C GLY A 412 6.11 37.80 -13.68
N LYS A 413 6.43 37.21 -12.55
CA LYS A 413 6.71 35.78 -12.39
C LYS A 413 5.70 35.14 -11.41
N LEU A 414 5.31 33.92 -11.67
CA LEU A 414 4.52 33.10 -10.74
C LEU A 414 5.47 32.48 -9.71
N ARG A 415 5.24 32.71 -8.42
CA ARG A 415 6.12 32.30 -7.33
C ARG A 415 5.35 31.41 -6.34
N SER A 416 6.07 30.60 -5.57
CA SER A 416 5.55 29.75 -4.53
C SER A 416 6.30 29.97 -3.22
N ILE A 417 5.71 30.80 -2.33
CA ILE A 417 6.29 31.15 -1.03
C ILE A 417 5.18 31.37 0.01
N THR A 418 5.53 31.30 1.28
CA THR A 418 4.64 31.54 2.44
C THR A 418 4.26 33.02 2.59
N GLY A 419 3.13 33.28 3.28
CA GLY A 419 2.71 34.63 3.66
C GLY A 419 2.17 35.50 2.52
N LYS A 420 1.84 34.93 1.37
CA LYS A 420 1.38 35.67 0.18
C LYS A 420 -0.07 35.33 -0.16
N ALA A 421 -0.85 36.34 -0.53
CA ALA A 421 -2.18 36.11 -1.09
C ALA A 421 -2.05 35.47 -2.49
N PRO A 422 -2.70 34.33 -2.76
CA PRO A 422 -2.64 33.68 -4.07
C PRO A 422 -3.23 34.57 -5.18
N THR A 423 -2.55 34.64 -6.32
CA THR A 423 -3.00 35.46 -7.47
C THR A 423 -4.27 34.87 -8.09
N GLY A 424 -5.29 35.71 -8.23
CA GLY A 424 -6.51 35.47 -9.00
C GLY A 424 -6.65 36.49 -10.14
N ASN A 425 -7.86 36.58 -10.73
CA ASN A 425 -8.22 37.52 -11.79
C ASN A 425 -7.32 37.47 -13.05
N LYS A 426 -6.78 36.31 -13.36
CA LYS A 426 -5.99 36.09 -14.57
C LYS A 426 -6.54 34.93 -15.38
N THR A 427 -6.47 35.07 -16.69
CA THR A 427 -6.78 33.95 -17.60
C THR A 427 -5.70 32.88 -17.51
N ILE A 428 -6.03 31.66 -17.95
CA ILE A 428 -5.04 30.58 -18.00
C ILE A 428 -3.80 30.97 -18.82
N GLY A 429 -3.99 31.64 -19.94
CA GLY A 429 -2.87 32.08 -20.80
C GLY A 429 -1.95 33.09 -20.08
N ALA A 430 -2.54 34.05 -19.33
CA ALA A 430 -1.77 35.01 -18.54
C ALA A 430 -0.97 34.31 -17.41
N LEU A 431 -1.60 33.34 -16.71
CA LEU A 431 -0.92 32.57 -15.67
C LEU A 431 0.19 31.67 -16.24
N ARG A 432 -0.02 31.07 -17.41
CA ARG A 432 1.03 30.32 -18.13
C ARG A 432 2.22 31.22 -18.46
N THR A 433 1.96 32.43 -18.97
CA THR A 433 3.02 33.40 -19.31
C THR A 433 3.88 33.75 -18.10
N ILE A 434 3.27 34.05 -16.94
CA ILE A 434 4.06 34.40 -15.74
C ILE A 434 4.72 33.17 -15.09
N ALA A 435 4.19 31.97 -15.29
CA ALA A 435 4.88 30.74 -14.88
C ALA A 435 6.14 30.52 -15.73
N GLN A 436 6.02 30.60 -17.06
CA GLN A 436 7.12 30.45 -18.01
C GLN A 436 8.17 31.56 -17.89
N ALA A 437 7.81 32.74 -17.39
CA ALA A 437 8.76 33.83 -17.12
C ALA A 437 9.83 33.47 -16.09
N ASN A 438 9.68 32.40 -15.33
CA ASN A 438 10.73 31.87 -14.45
C ASN A 438 11.86 31.19 -15.21
N GLY A 439 11.64 30.76 -16.45
CA GLY A 439 12.64 30.11 -17.31
C GLY A 439 12.16 28.83 -17.95
N VAL A 440 13.04 28.17 -18.68
CA VAL A 440 12.74 26.91 -19.37
C VAL A 440 12.42 25.81 -18.35
N GLY A 441 11.37 25.03 -18.62
CA GLY A 441 10.90 23.98 -17.74
C GLY A 441 9.81 24.41 -16.75
N TYR A 442 9.65 25.73 -16.53
CA TYR A 442 8.58 26.25 -15.68
C TYR A 442 7.25 26.35 -16.43
N GLU A 443 6.22 25.84 -15.80
CA GLU A 443 4.83 25.84 -16.27
C GLU A 443 3.88 26.01 -15.07
N GLN A 444 2.57 25.97 -15.32
CA GLN A 444 1.59 25.76 -14.28
C GLN A 444 1.11 24.31 -14.25
N LEU A 445 0.40 23.90 -13.17
CA LEU A 445 -0.12 22.55 -12.97
C LEU A 445 -0.77 22.00 -14.25
N ALA A 446 -0.48 20.74 -14.59
CA ALA A 446 -1.01 20.10 -15.77
C ALA A 446 -1.69 18.76 -15.46
N PHE A 447 -2.46 18.26 -16.43
CA PHE A 447 -3.35 17.11 -16.30
C PHE A 447 -2.68 15.85 -15.71
N TYR A 448 -1.53 15.45 -16.23
CA TYR A 448 -0.91 14.22 -15.77
C TYR A 448 -0.27 14.35 -14.38
N GLN A 449 0.20 15.54 -13.99
CA GLN A 449 0.65 15.79 -12.62
C GLN A 449 -0.55 15.78 -11.65
N TRP A 450 -1.69 16.36 -12.04
CA TRP A 450 -2.92 16.27 -11.24
C TRP A 450 -3.41 14.83 -11.10
N THR A 451 -3.46 14.08 -12.20
CA THR A 451 -3.83 12.64 -12.20
C THR A 451 -2.89 11.82 -11.31
N PHE A 452 -1.59 12.14 -11.31
CA PHE A 452 -0.61 11.49 -10.45
C PHE A 452 -0.90 11.75 -8.96
N LEU A 453 -1.22 12.98 -8.60
CA LEU A 453 -1.60 13.34 -7.23
C LEU A 453 -2.91 12.66 -6.79
N GLN A 454 -3.90 12.57 -7.68
CA GLN A 454 -5.14 11.83 -7.42
C GLN A 454 -4.87 10.35 -7.19
N ALA A 455 -3.95 9.75 -7.94
CA ALA A 455 -3.54 8.36 -7.74
C ALA A 455 -2.83 8.16 -6.40
N MET A 456 -1.93 9.09 -6.01
CA MET A 456 -1.28 9.07 -4.69
C MET A 456 -2.33 9.16 -3.56
N TYR A 457 -3.33 10.03 -3.72
CA TYR A 457 -4.40 10.19 -2.75
C TYR A 457 -5.22 8.88 -2.61
N VAL A 458 -5.65 8.27 -3.72
CA VAL A 458 -6.40 7.01 -3.73
C VAL A 458 -5.60 5.89 -3.06
N LEU A 459 -4.32 5.78 -3.37
CA LEU A 459 -3.43 4.79 -2.77
C LEU A 459 -3.30 5.01 -1.27
N LYS A 460 -3.00 6.22 -0.82
CA LYS A 460 -2.76 6.49 0.60
C LYS A 460 -4.01 6.34 1.45
N TYR A 461 -5.09 7.00 1.07
CA TYR A 461 -6.28 7.07 1.91
C TYR A 461 -7.26 5.92 1.71
N GLY A 462 -7.29 5.31 0.51
CA GLY A 462 -8.25 4.25 0.22
C GLY A 462 -9.70 4.65 0.47
N ASN A 463 -10.00 5.94 0.28
CA ASN A 463 -11.30 6.57 0.53
C ASN A 463 -11.57 7.62 -0.56
N LEU A 464 -12.72 7.56 -1.21
CA LEU A 464 -13.08 8.49 -2.28
C LEU A 464 -13.73 9.79 -1.76
N ASP A 465 -14.07 9.87 -0.48
CA ASP A 465 -14.49 11.10 0.19
C ASP A 465 -13.26 11.83 0.72
N SER A 466 -12.74 12.75 -0.08
CA SER A 466 -11.52 13.49 0.24
C SER A 466 -11.68 14.43 1.43
N GLN A 467 -12.89 14.92 1.67
CA GLN A 467 -13.18 15.83 2.76
C GLN A 467 -13.26 15.14 4.11
N THR A 468 -13.74 13.89 4.13
CA THR A 468 -13.71 13.05 5.33
C THR A 468 -12.30 12.51 5.59
N ALA A 469 -11.55 12.11 4.55
CA ALA A 469 -10.23 11.50 4.70
C ALA A 469 -9.13 12.50 5.01
N LEU A 470 -9.11 13.67 4.35
CA LEU A 470 -8.07 14.67 4.49
C LEU A 470 -8.52 15.93 5.24
N GLY A 471 -9.80 16.24 5.16
CA GLY A 471 -10.37 17.45 5.75
C GLY A 471 -11.13 18.32 4.72
N LYS A 472 -11.93 19.27 5.19
CA LYS A 472 -12.83 20.04 4.32
C LYS A 472 -12.14 21.09 3.45
N GLY A 473 -10.96 21.54 3.83
CA GLY A 473 -10.27 22.61 3.13
C GLY A 473 -10.88 23.99 3.37
N ASN A 474 -10.24 25.03 2.85
CA ASN A 474 -10.81 26.40 2.85
C ASN A 474 -11.82 26.53 1.70
N THR A 475 -13.02 25.98 1.89
CA THR A 475 -14.05 25.83 0.85
C THR A 475 -15.28 26.69 1.07
N SER A 476 -15.31 27.51 2.14
CA SER A 476 -16.41 28.42 2.46
C SER A 476 -15.93 29.82 2.86
N GLY A 477 -16.89 30.75 3.00
CA GLY A 477 -16.64 32.09 3.57
C GLY A 477 -16.02 33.10 2.63
N ASN A 478 -15.90 32.84 1.31
CA ASN A 478 -15.34 33.75 0.31
C ASN A 478 -13.89 34.21 0.61
N ASN A 479 -13.14 33.42 1.38
CA ASN A 479 -11.79 33.78 1.83
C ASN A 479 -10.71 33.31 0.83
N TYR A 480 -10.87 33.73 -0.43
CA TYR A 480 -10.01 33.31 -1.55
C TYR A 480 -8.63 33.98 -1.55
N ASP A 481 -8.42 35.06 -0.78
CA ASP A 481 -7.14 35.75 -0.64
C ASP A 481 -6.38 35.37 0.65
N LYS A 482 -6.83 34.31 1.33
CA LYS A 482 -6.18 33.82 2.54
C LYS A 482 -4.70 33.52 2.27
N PRO A 483 -3.77 34.16 3.01
CA PRO A 483 -2.33 33.99 2.76
C PRO A 483 -1.88 32.55 2.84
N THR A 484 -0.85 32.22 2.06
CA THR A 484 -0.16 30.93 2.08
C THR A 484 0.62 30.72 3.39
N GLY A 485 0.86 29.44 3.77
CA GLY A 485 1.66 29.09 4.94
C GLY A 485 0.86 28.75 6.20
N GLU A 486 -0.48 28.67 6.12
CA GLU A 486 -1.30 28.26 7.27
C GLU A 486 -0.96 26.84 7.77
N THR A 487 -0.52 25.99 6.86
CA THR A 487 -0.21 24.59 7.18
C THR A 487 1.27 24.34 7.48
N ASN A 488 2.09 25.38 7.56
CA ASN A 488 3.49 25.23 7.93
C ASN A 488 3.64 24.66 9.35
N GLY A 489 4.57 23.72 9.51
CA GLY A 489 4.78 23.01 10.78
C GLY A 489 3.71 21.98 11.13
N LYS A 490 2.82 21.64 10.18
CA LYS A 490 1.74 20.65 10.40
C LYS A 490 2.05 19.25 9.85
N GLY A 491 3.21 19.07 9.24
CA GLY A 491 3.64 17.80 8.65
C GLY A 491 3.24 17.64 7.18
N ILE A 492 3.52 16.45 6.65
CA ILE A 492 3.37 16.14 5.22
C ILE A 492 1.92 16.22 4.73
N ASP A 493 0.97 15.80 5.57
CA ASP A 493 -0.47 15.91 5.35
C ASP A 493 -1.12 16.62 6.54
N PHE A 494 -2.11 17.44 6.27
CA PHE A 494 -2.88 18.14 7.31
C PHE A 494 -4.27 18.49 6.80
N GLY A 495 -5.27 18.36 7.67
CA GLY A 495 -6.62 18.84 7.44
C GLY A 495 -7.45 18.80 8.70
N THR A 496 -8.61 19.46 8.64
CA THR A 496 -9.55 19.56 9.75
C THR A 496 -10.99 19.43 9.25
N THR A 497 -11.92 19.28 10.17
CA THR A 497 -13.36 19.30 9.85
C THR A 497 -13.91 20.71 9.57
N SER A 498 -13.08 21.75 9.73
CA SER A 498 -13.45 23.13 9.39
C SER A 498 -13.35 23.36 7.89
N ASP A 499 -14.34 24.00 7.31
CA ASP A 499 -14.40 24.39 5.90
C ASP A 499 -13.76 25.76 5.60
N THR A 500 -13.09 26.36 6.60
CA THR A 500 -12.32 27.60 6.49
C THR A 500 -10.83 27.42 6.77
N THR A 501 -10.38 26.19 7.04
CA THR A 501 -8.98 25.82 7.29
C THR A 501 -8.40 25.14 6.06
N LYS A 502 -7.20 25.54 5.65
CA LYS A 502 -6.54 24.93 4.49
C LYS A 502 -6.19 23.45 4.76
N VAL A 503 -6.22 22.65 3.70
CA VAL A 503 -5.71 21.28 3.70
C VAL A 503 -4.31 21.22 3.10
N ARG A 504 -3.53 20.23 3.53
CA ARG A 504 -2.21 19.92 2.97
C ARG A 504 -2.14 18.44 2.62
N PHE A 505 -1.70 18.11 1.44
CA PHE A 505 -1.47 16.75 0.99
C PHE A 505 -0.11 16.64 0.34
N GLN A 506 0.73 15.73 0.84
CA GLN A 506 2.08 15.52 0.34
C GLN A 506 2.85 16.84 0.17
N TRP A 507 2.85 17.64 1.26
CA TRP A 507 3.45 18.97 1.35
C TRP A 507 2.76 20.07 0.53
N LEU A 508 1.76 19.79 -0.29
CA LEU A 508 1.01 20.78 -1.06
C LEU A 508 -0.09 21.41 -0.21
N GLU A 509 0.11 22.64 0.27
CA GLU A 509 -0.94 23.44 0.90
C GLU A 509 -2.02 23.81 -0.13
N ASP A 510 -3.26 23.91 0.31
CA ASP A 510 -4.42 24.13 -0.59
C ASP A 510 -4.43 23.09 -1.72
N PHE A 511 -4.27 21.82 -1.36
CA PHE A 511 -4.43 20.73 -2.33
C PHE A 511 -5.80 20.83 -3.02
N PHE A 512 -6.80 21.23 -2.27
CA PHE A 512 -8.08 21.73 -2.76
C PHE A 512 -8.64 22.81 -1.83
N GLY A 513 -9.63 23.58 -2.28
CA GLY A 513 -10.21 24.70 -1.55
C GLY A 513 -9.68 26.04 -2.03
N THR A 514 -9.52 27.02 -1.21
CA THR A 514 -9.14 28.44 -1.43
C THR A 514 -9.41 28.99 -2.86
N LYS A 515 -8.70 28.50 -3.87
CA LYS A 515 -8.92 28.78 -5.29
C LYS A 515 -8.92 27.49 -6.10
N SER A 516 -9.83 27.37 -7.05
CA SER A 516 -9.70 26.37 -8.11
C SER A 516 -8.43 26.67 -8.92
N VAL A 517 -7.72 25.64 -9.31
CA VAL A 517 -6.43 25.77 -10.02
C VAL A 517 -6.62 25.44 -11.50
N TRP A 518 -6.21 26.33 -12.39
CA TRP A 518 -6.13 26.01 -13.81
C TRP A 518 -5.26 24.79 -14.04
N CYS A 519 -5.75 23.87 -14.86
CA CYS A 519 -5.06 22.62 -15.19
C CYS A 519 -4.73 22.61 -16.68
N ASP A 520 -3.48 22.83 -17.03
CA ASP A 520 -3.02 22.77 -18.41
C ASP A 520 -3.09 21.36 -18.99
N GLY A 521 -3.22 21.26 -20.31
CA GLY A 521 -3.27 19.97 -20.96
C GLY A 521 -4.60 19.22 -20.78
N TRP A 522 -5.65 19.89 -20.32
CA TRP A 522 -6.99 19.33 -20.18
C TRP A 522 -8.03 20.32 -20.72
N ASN A 523 -8.36 20.14 -21.98
CA ASN A 523 -9.32 21.02 -22.67
C ASN A 523 -10.54 20.21 -23.13
N THR A 524 -11.64 20.93 -23.37
CA THR A 524 -12.84 20.41 -24.04
C THR A 524 -13.05 21.12 -25.38
N GLY A 525 -13.86 20.56 -26.26
CA GLY A 525 -14.26 21.17 -27.52
C GLY A 525 -14.61 20.16 -28.61
N SER A 526 -15.55 20.55 -29.49
CA SER A 526 -16.00 19.73 -30.63
C SER A 526 -16.53 18.34 -30.23
N GLY A 527 -17.24 18.26 -29.11
CA GLY A 527 -17.78 17.01 -28.55
C GLY A 527 -16.74 16.09 -27.91
N LYS A 528 -15.53 16.57 -27.69
CA LYS A 528 -14.40 15.78 -27.23
C LYS A 528 -13.68 16.42 -26.05
N MET A 529 -12.91 15.59 -25.37
CA MET A 529 -11.88 16.01 -24.43
C MET A 529 -10.51 15.87 -25.11
N TRP A 530 -9.62 16.82 -24.83
CA TRP A 530 -8.30 16.92 -25.43
C TRP A 530 -7.25 16.95 -24.32
N ILE A 531 -6.31 15.99 -24.37
CA ILE A 531 -5.26 15.86 -23.36
C ILE A 531 -3.90 16.08 -24.01
N GLY A 532 -3.13 17.00 -23.43
CA GLY A 532 -1.77 17.36 -23.84
C GLY A 532 -0.75 16.99 -22.76
N THR A 533 0.44 16.60 -23.21
CA THR A 533 1.59 16.29 -22.34
C THR A 533 2.63 17.41 -22.33
N ASP A 534 2.61 18.25 -23.36
CA ASP A 534 3.61 19.30 -23.60
C ASP A 534 3.02 20.44 -24.43
N LYS A 535 3.75 21.56 -24.56
CA LYS A 535 3.39 22.72 -25.40
C LYS A 535 1.96 23.18 -25.16
N PHE A 536 1.64 23.37 -23.89
CA PHE A 536 0.28 23.68 -23.46
C PHE A 536 -0.29 24.91 -24.16
N ASN A 537 -1.51 24.78 -24.66
CA ASN A 537 -2.18 25.80 -25.45
C ASN A 537 -3.71 25.71 -25.32
N ASN A 538 -4.40 26.77 -25.80
CA ASN A 538 -5.87 26.86 -25.73
C ASN A 538 -6.57 26.33 -27.02
N SER A 539 -5.81 25.90 -28.02
CA SER A 539 -6.30 25.51 -29.34
C SER A 539 -6.26 24.00 -29.62
N ASN A 540 -5.89 23.21 -28.64
CA ASN A 540 -5.75 21.74 -28.70
C ASN A 540 -4.67 21.25 -29.68
N ASN A 541 -3.79 22.13 -30.16
CA ASN A 541 -2.72 21.74 -31.06
C ASN A 541 -1.74 20.77 -30.38
N GLY A 542 -1.54 19.60 -31.00
CA GLY A 542 -0.67 18.53 -30.47
C GLY A 542 -1.32 17.68 -29.36
N TYR A 543 -2.58 17.95 -29.02
CA TYR A 543 -3.29 17.18 -27.98
C TYR A 543 -3.97 15.95 -28.58
N LYS A 544 -4.08 14.91 -27.80
CA LYS A 544 -4.83 13.70 -28.13
C LYS A 544 -6.29 13.86 -27.71
N SER A 545 -7.21 13.51 -28.61
CA SER A 545 -8.64 13.62 -28.35
C SER A 545 -9.26 12.31 -27.88
N TYR A 546 -10.26 12.43 -27.03
CA TYR A 546 -11.05 11.32 -26.49
C TYR A 546 -12.53 11.68 -26.51
N GLU A 547 -13.38 10.66 -26.68
CA GLU A 547 -14.82 10.83 -26.50
C GLU A 547 -15.11 11.26 -25.06
N ALA A 548 -15.98 12.22 -24.92
CA ALA A 548 -16.35 12.78 -23.63
C ALA A 548 -17.87 12.90 -23.49
N THR A 549 -18.36 12.69 -22.29
CA THR A 549 -19.76 12.84 -21.95
C THR A 549 -19.99 14.21 -21.31
N LYS A 550 -21.07 14.90 -21.70
CA LYS A 550 -21.51 16.09 -20.99
C LYS A 550 -21.96 15.70 -19.57
N VAL A 551 -21.49 16.45 -18.59
CA VAL A 551 -21.92 16.33 -17.20
C VAL A 551 -22.26 17.73 -16.70
N ASP A 552 -23.56 17.96 -16.49
CA ASP A 552 -24.05 19.17 -15.86
C ASP A 552 -23.83 19.05 -14.36
N TRP A 553 -23.12 19.97 -13.76
CA TRP A 553 -22.68 20.00 -12.36
C TRP A 553 -23.28 18.89 -11.47
N ALA A 554 -22.58 17.81 -11.30
CA ALA A 554 -23.03 16.61 -10.61
C ALA A 554 -21.87 15.92 -9.87
N PHE A 555 -22.18 15.14 -8.86
CA PHE A 555 -21.19 14.31 -8.17
C PHE A 555 -20.77 13.14 -9.06
N MET A 556 -19.48 12.86 -9.08
CA MET A 556 -18.90 11.80 -9.89
C MET A 556 -19.30 10.42 -9.39
N LYS A 557 -19.80 9.56 -10.29
CA LYS A 557 -20.14 8.18 -10.00
C LYS A 557 -19.17 7.19 -10.61
N LYS A 558 -18.81 7.38 -11.89
CA LYS A 558 -17.88 6.50 -12.60
C LYS A 558 -16.87 7.30 -13.40
N ILE A 559 -15.67 6.77 -13.47
CA ILE A 559 -14.55 7.30 -14.25
C ILE A 559 -14.26 6.42 -15.47
N HIS A 560 -13.56 6.96 -16.44
CA HIS A 560 -13.04 6.17 -17.57
C HIS A 560 -12.01 5.15 -17.10
N GLY A 561 -11.13 5.53 -16.18
CA GLY A 561 -10.21 4.65 -15.50
C GLY A 561 -9.22 3.95 -16.41
N ASP A 562 -8.47 4.72 -17.20
CA ASP A 562 -7.31 4.26 -17.95
C ASP A 562 -6.15 5.26 -17.83
N SER A 563 -4.94 4.83 -18.19
CA SER A 563 -3.73 5.64 -18.01
C SER A 563 -3.69 6.93 -18.86
N GLU A 564 -4.50 7.02 -19.89
CA GLU A 564 -4.57 8.18 -20.79
C GLU A 564 -5.53 9.24 -20.24
N ARG A 565 -6.66 8.80 -19.68
CA ARG A 565 -7.75 9.65 -19.19
C ARG A 565 -7.82 9.78 -17.66
N GLY A 566 -7.02 9.00 -16.94
CA GLY A 566 -6.94 9.07 -15.48
C GLY A 566 -8.31 8.93 -14.81
N PHE A 567 -8.61 9.90 -13.93
CA PHE A 567 -9.87 9.98 -13.18
C PHE A 567 -10.96 10.79 -13.89
N LEU A 568 -10.87 10.94 -15.22
CA LEU A 568 -11.89 11.65 -15.96
C LEU A 568 -13.25 10.97 -15.87
N THR A 569 -14.26 11.79 -15.66
CA THR A 569 -15.65 11.33 -15.51
C THR A 569 -16.17 10.62 -16.75
N LYS A 570 -16.79 9.48 -16.47
CA LYS A 570 -17.63 8.74 -17.42
C LYS A 570 -19.12 8.92 -17.12
N MET A 571 -19.48 9.09 -15.84
CA MET A 571 -20.85 9.24 -15.39
C MET A 571 -20.93 10.12 -14.14
N GLY A 572 -21.81 11.16 -14.17
CA GLY A 572 -22.34 11.84 -12.98
C GLY A 572 -23.48 11.02 -12.36
N SER A 573 -24.09 11.45 -11.32
CA SER A 573 -25.18 10.83 -10.54
C SER A 573 -24.73 10.14 -9.24
N GLY A 574 -23.60 10.53 -8.67
CA GLY A 574 -23.25 10.30 -7.27
C GLY A 574 -23.95 11.30 -6.34
N SER A 575 -23.49 11.40 -5.11
CA SER A 575 -23.86 12.40 -4.13
C SER A 575 -22.64 12.82 -3.31
N ASP A 576 -22.80 13.78 -2.42
CA ASP A 576 -21.78 14.22 -1.46
C ASP A 576 -21.36 13.15 -0.43
N SER A 577 -22.01 12.01 -0.44
CA SER A 577 -21.79 10.89 0.47
C SER A 577 -21.69 9.53 -0.23
N THR A 578 -21.70 9.52 -1.57
CA THR A 578 -21.60 8.29 -2.36
C THR A 578 -20.61 8.42 -3.51
N TYR A 579 -19.91 7.33 -3.81
CA TYR A 579 -18.90 7.21 -4.86
C TYR A 579 -17.72 8.16 -4.61
N PHE A 580 -17.48 9.16 -5.48
CA PHE A 580 -16.32 10.06 -5.35
C PHE A 580 -16.57 11.29 -4.47
N CYS A 581 -17.78 11.54 -4.04
CA CYS A 581 -18.20 12.60 -3.11
C CYS A 581 -17.81 14.04 -3.51
N ASP A 582 -17.22 14.27 -4.68
CA ASP A 582 -16.80 15.56 -5.21
C ASP A 582 -17.63 15.94 -6.45
N ALA A 583 -18.01 17.22 -6.54
CA ALA A 583 -18.80 17.71 -7.65
C ALA A 583 -17.94 18.14 -8.84
N GLN A 584 -18.50 17.99 -10.03
CA GLN A 584 -17.82 18.24 -11.28
C GLN A 584 -18.77 18.68 -12.39
N GLY A 585 -18.24 19.36 -13.38
CA GLY A 585 -18.98 19.77 -14.56
C GLY A 585 -18.11 19.94 -15.78
N GLN A 586 -18.58 19.42 -16.93
CA GLN A 586 -17.95 19.59 -18.24
C GLN A 586 -18.98 19.60 -19.35
N ASP A 587 -18.79 20.43 -20.35
CA ASP A 587 -19.51 20.36 -21.62
C ASP A 587 -18.52 20.20 -22.78
N PRO A 588 -18.36 19.00 -23.31
CA PRO A 588 -17.43 18.74 -24.41
C PRO A 588 -17.70 19.54 -25.70
N ASN A 589 -18.91 20.08 -25.86
CA ASN A 589 -19.25 20.92 -27.01
C ASN A 589 -18.66 22.34 -26.90
N ASN A 590 -18.34 22.77 -25.70
CA ASN A 590 -17.71 24.06 -25.43
C ASN A 590 -16.18 23.96 -25.49
N SER A 591 -15.54 24.98 -26.10
CA SER A 591 -14.07 25.11 -26.02
C SER A 591 -13.70 25.72 -24.66
N GLU A 592 -13.37 24.86 -23.72
CA GLU A 592 -13.10 25.19 -22.32
C GLU A 592 -11.84 24.48 -21.82
N ILE A 593 -11.30 24.94 -20.70
CA ILE A 593 -10.14 24.34 -20.04
C ILE A 593 -10.49 24.04 -18.59
N ALA A 594 -9.96 22.96 -18.05
CA ALA A 594 -10.29 22.51 -16.70
C ALA A 594 -9.67 23.39 -15.62
N ILE A 595 -10.44 23.56 -14.53
CA ILE A 595 -9.99 24.00 -13.23
C ILE A 595 -10.29 22.89 -12.23
N VAL A 596 -9.39 22.65 -11.27
CA VAL A 596 -9.45 21.52 -10.34
C VAL A 596 -9.47 21.95 -8.88
N GLY A 597 -9.92 21.07 -7.99
CA GLY A 597 -9.86 21.21 -6.54
C GLY A 597 -11.00 21.97 -5.88
N GLY A 598 -11.77 22.76 -6.65
CA GLY A 598 -12.81 23.63 -6.09
C GLY A 598 -12.24 24.85 -5.34
N ASN A 599 -13.11 25.70 -4.82
CA ASN A 599 -12.73 26.96 -4.15
C ASN A 599 -13.70 27.32 -3.02
N THR A 600 -13.50 28.48 -2.40
CA THR A 600 -14.28 28.97 -1.26
C THR A 600 -15.77 29.20 -1.52
N ASN A 601 -16.26 29.06 -2.75
CA ASN A 601 -17.67 29.18 -3.10
C ASN A 601 -18.33 27.80 -3.29
N TYR A 602 -17.56 26.72 -3.26
CA TYR A 602 -18.07 25.37 -3.54
C TYR A 602 -18.72 24.73 -2.32
N GLY A 603 -18.37 25.21 -1.12
CA GLY A 603 -18.76 24.58 0.15
C GLY A 603 -18.03 23.25 0.39
N GLY A 604 -18.03 22.83 1.64
CA GLY A 604 -17.33 21.66 2.10
C GLY A 604 -17.93 20.33 1.65
N SER A 605 -18.86 20.28 0.71
CA SER A 605 -19.45 19.05 0.19
C SER A 605 -19.21 18.84 -1.31
N THR A 606 -18.61 19.80 -2.01
CA THR A 606 -18.45 19.72 -3.47
C THR A 606 -17.00 19.90 -3.94
N ALA A 607 -16.17 20.56 -3.13
CA ALA A 607 -14.74 20.71 -3.39
C ALA A 607 -13.98 19.47 -2.91
N GLY A 608 -12.92 19.09 -3.57
CA GLY A 608 -12.07 17.97 -3.17
C GLY A 608 -11.11 17.50 -4.25
N THR A 609 -10.47 16.39 -4.01
CA THR A 609 -9.45 15.79 -4.88
C THR A 609 -9.94 15.50 -6.30
N PHE A 610 -11.22 15.16 -6.46
CA PHE A 610 -11.83 14.81 -7.74
C PHE A 610 -12.73 15.91 -8.29
N SER A 611 -12.84 17.04 -7.58
CA SER A 611 -13.64 18.18 -8.04
C SER A 611 -12.99 18.87 -9.23
N PHE A 612 -13.75 19.10 -10.29
CA PHE A 612 -13.31 19.90 -11.41
C PHE A 612 -14.50 20.59 -12.12
N SER A 613 -14.17 21.64 -12.84
CA SER A 613 -15.08 22.30 -13.76
C SER A 613 -14.33 22.79 -14.99
N CYS A 614 -15.02 23.07 -16.07
CA CYS A 614 -14.42 23.60 -17.28
C CYS A 614 -14.91 25.02 -17.53
N TYR A 615 -13.98 25.90 -17.90
CA TYR A 615 -14.26 27.31 -18.16
C TYR A 615 -13.62 27.79 -19.47
N LYS A 616 -14.26 28.77 -20.10
CA LYS A 616 -13.68 29.43 -21.27
C LYS A 616 -12.29 29.98 -20.93
N PHE A 617 -11.32 29.79 -21.82
CA PHE A 617 -9.92 30.16 -21.63
C PHE A 617 -9.68 31.68 -21.40
N PHE A 618 -10.65 32.52 -21.72
CA PHE A 618 -10.62 33.98 -21.49
C PHE A 618 -11.25 34.39 -20.16
N VAL A 619 -11.81 33.47 -19.41
CA VAL A 619 -12.38 33.75 -18.09
C VAL A 619 -11.24 34.05 -17.10
N SER A 620 -11.47 35.03 -16.26
CA SER A 620 -10.65 35.35 -15.09
C SER A 620 -11.56 35.52 -13.89
N GLY A 621 -11.12 35.10 -12.72
CA GLY A 621 -11.91 35.19 -11.50
C GLY A 621 -11.03 35.21 -10.26
N LEU A 622 -11.54 35.86 -9.21
CA LEU A 622 -10.85 35.92 -7.90
C LEU A 622 -10.62 34.52 -7.31
N THR A 623 -11.52 33.61 -7.60
CA THR A 623 -11.54 32.24 -7.06
C THR A 623 -10.79 31.22 -7.93
N ILE A 624 -10.10 31.69 -8.99
CA ILE A 624 -9.32 30.83 -9.87
C ILE A 624 -7.86 31.32 -9.84
N GLY A 625 -6.94 30.42 -9.59
CA GLY A 625 -5.51 30.66 -9.50
C GLY A 625 -4.69 29.64 -10.29
N ALA A 626 -3.41 29.58 -9.96
CA ALA A 626 -2.47 28.60 -10.54
C ALA A 626 -1.55 28.03 -9.46
N ARG A 627 -0.90 26.94 -9.79
CA ARG A 627 0.19 26.36 -9.01
C ARG A 627 1.43 26.26 -9.92
N LEU A 628 2.55 26.79 -9.46
CA LEU A 628 3.81 26.71 -10.19
C LEU A 628 4.24 25.25 -10.35
N MET A 629 4.75 24.89 -11.52
CA MET A 629 5.28 23.57 -11.83
C MET A 629 6.64 23.71 -12.54
N PHE A 630 7.50 22.71 -12.34
CA PHE A 630 8.74 22.55 -13.10
C PHE A 630 8.91 21.09 -13.51
N LEU A 631 9.27 20.86 -14.79
CA LEU A 631 9.57 19.55 -15.35
C LEU A 631 10.58 19.64 -16.50
#